data_b93c54a86251f98ad6cf10e341a7ce14
#
_entry.id   b93c54a86251f98ad6cf10e341a7ce14
#
_cell.length_a   1.000
_cell.length_b   1.000
_cell.length_c   1.000
_cell.angle_alpha   90.00
_cell.angle_beta   90.00
_cell.angle_gamma   90.00
#
_symmetry.space_group_name_H-M   'P 1'
#
loop_
_entity.id
_entity.type
_entity.pdbx_description
1 polymer ?
#
loop_
_entity_poly.entity_id
_entity_poly.type
_entity_poly.pdbx_seq_one_letter_code
_entity_poly.pdbx_strand_id
1 'polypeptide(L)'
;MDAFDADVLIYAAEPGHPLGRRVLPLLGGAFRAEAVPVGVGSVLLLPEVLTKPVRAAADEESVALAALLARLDLLPVDPATARLAVVLGATYGLRAADAVHLATAVAVGADRFVTNNSSDFTSDIVEIDVVHPAALPDPDPDPDG
;
A
#
# COMPACT_ATOMS: atom_id res chain seq x y z
N MET A 1 13.00 0.69 2.21
CA MET A 1 11.87 1.29 1.47
C MET A 1 10.64 0.46 1.73
N ASP A 2 9.51 1.09 2.00
CA ASP A 2 8.26 0.39 2.27
C ASP A 2 7.49 0.10 0.99
N ALA A 3 6.78 -1.02 0.98
CA ALA A 3 5.79 -1.35 -0.05
C ALA A 3 4.38 -1.20 0.53
N PHE A 4 3.42 -0.81 -0.30
CA PHE A 4 2.07 -0.46 0.14
C PHE A 4 1.01 -1.30 -0.59
N ASP A 5 0.03 -1.75 0.18
CA ASP A 5 -1.20 -2.33 -0.35
C ASP A 5 -2.21 -1.21 -0.70
N ALA A 6 -3.25 -1.55 -1.46
CA ALA A 6 -4.25 -0.60 -1.93
C ALA A 6 -5.03 0.07 -0.78
N ASP A 7 -5.43 -0.69 0.23
CA ASP A 7 -6.28 -0.21 1.32
C ASP A 7 -5.65 0.95 2.10
N VAL A 8 -4.35 0.87 2.40
CA VAL A 8 -3.67 1.91 3.18
C VAL A 8 -3.51 3.22 2.40
N LEU A 9 -3.41 3.15 1.07
CA LEU A 9 -3.39 4.34 0.22
C LEU A 9 -4.76 5.03 0.20
N ILE A 10 -5.83 4.25 0.14
CA ILE A 10 -7.20 4.76 0.20
C ILE A 10 -7.43 5.48 1.52
N TYR A 11 -7.00 4.90 2.65
CA TYR A 11 -7.10 5.53 3.96
C TYR A 11 -6.28 6.81 4.04
N ALA A 12 -5.05 6.79 3.53
CA ALA A 12 -4.16 7.97 3.57
C ALA A 12 -4.70 9.15 2.74
N ALA A 13 -5.46 8.86 1.68
CA ALA A 13 -6.10 9.89 0.85
C ALA A 13 -7.35 10.49 1.49
N GLU A 14 -7.96 9.82 2.46
CA GLU A 14 -9.18 10.29 3.13
C GLU A 14 -8.84 11.22 4.29
N PRO A 15 -9.19 12.52 4.20
CA PRO A 15 -8.91 13.47 5.28
C PRO A 15 -9.53 13.02 6.61
N GLY A 16 -8.73 13.00 7.67
CA GLY A 16 -9.18 12.64 9.00
C GLY A 16 -9.37 11.14 9.26
N HIS A 17 -9.03 10.27 8.31
CA HIS A 17 -9.12 8.83 8.53
C HIS A 17 -8.13 8.40 9.63
N PRO A 18 -8.58 7.73 10.71
CA PRO A 18 -7.71 7.42 11.86
C PRO A 18 -6.49 6.58 11.51
N LEU A 19 -6.64 5.61 10.61
CA LEU A 19 -5.52 4.80 10.14
C LEU A 19 -4.72 5.50 9.05
N GLY A 20 -5.38 6.28 8.20
CA GLY A 20 -4.74 7.04 7.13
C GLY A 20 -3.72 8.04 7.65
N ARG A 21 -4.01 8.72 8.75
CA ARG A 21 -3.05 9.66 9.35
C ARG A 21 -1.79 8.99 9.91
N ARG A 22 -1.86 7.69 10.22
CA ARG A 22 -0.69 6.90 10.62
C ARG A 22 0.16 6.46 9.44
N VAL A 23 -0.47 6.29 8.29
CA VAL A 23 0.21 5.87 7.04
C VAL A 23 0.84 7.08 6.33
N LEU A 24 0.18 8.22 6.34
CA LEU A 24 0.59 9.40 5.57
C LEU A 24 2.06 9.84 5.80
N PRO A 25 2.62 9.79 7.01
CA PRO A 25 4.04 10.10 7.21
C PRO A 25 4.98 9.18 6.43
N LEU A 26 4.62 7.92 6.22
CA LEU A 26 5.41 6.98 5.41
C LEU A 26 5.42 7.36 3.93
N LEU A 27 4.39 8.11 3.49
CA LEU A 27 4.26 8.62 2.12
C LEU A 27 4.85 10.03 1.95
N GLY A 28 5.59 10.54 2.94
CA GLY A 28 6.19 11.87 2.88
C GLY A 28 5.31 12.98 3.43
N GLY A 29 4.21 12.64 4.10
CA GLY A 29 3.30 13.63 4.70
C GLY A 29 2.33 14.26 3.70
N ALA A 30 1.63 15.34 4.14
CA ALA A 30 0.61 16.00 3.34
C ALA A 30 1.18 16.74 2.11
N PHE A 31 2.38 17.30 2.25
CA PHE A 31 3.04 18.05 1.18
C PHE A 31 4.41 17.46 0.88
N ARG A 32 4.69 17.31 -0.41
CA ARG A 32 5.97 16.81 -0.87
C ARG A 32 6.39 17.53 -2.14
N ALA A 33 7.56 18.17 -2.08
CA ALA A 33 8.15 18.91 -3.20
C ALA A 33 9.13 18.06 -4.04
N GLU A 34 9.54 16.92 -3.54
CA GLU A 34 10.56 16.08 -4.18
C GLU A 34 9.96 15.00 -5.08
N ALA A 35 10.62 14.74 -6.19
CA ALA A 35 10.20 13.71 -7.16
C ALA A 35 10.76 12.30 -6.86
N VAL A 36 11.49 12.13 -5.76
CA VAL A 36 12.08 10.84 -5.38
C VAL A 36 10.98 9.93 -4.79
N PRO A 37 10.86 8.68 -5.23
CA PRO A 37 9.89 7.76 -4.65
C PRO A 37 10.08 7.56 -3.15
N VAL A 38 8.99 7.54 -2.40
CA VAL A 38 9.00 7.28 -0.96
C VAL A 38 8.82 5.81 -0.63
N GLY A 39 8.42 5.03 -1.62
CA GLY A 39 8.14 3.62 -1.47
C GLY A 39 7.87 2.97 -2.81
N VAL A 40 7.45 1.73 -2.77
CA VAL A 40 7.18 0.92 -3.94
C VAL A 40 5.79 0.31 -3.89
N GLY A 41 5.30 -0.11 -5.05
CA GLY A 41 4.07 -0.86 -5.15
C GLY A 41 3.95 -1.54 -6.50
N SER A 42 2.99 -2.42 -6.63
CA SER A 42 2.65 -3.02 -7.92
C SER A 42 1.88 -2.04 -8.80
N VAL A 43 2.11 -2.10 -10.09
CA VAL A 43 1.29 -1.38 -11.08
C VAL A 43 -0.21 -1.69 -10.95
N LEU A 44 -0.58 -2.83 -10.36
CA LEU A 44 -1.98 -3.18 -10.07
C LEU A 44 -2.66 -2.21 -9.10
N LEU A 45 -1.90 -1.43 -8.34
CA LEU A 45 -2.46 -0.37 -7.49
C LEU A 45 -3.28 0.63 -8.31
N LEU A 46 -2.89 0.90 -9.55
CA LEU A 46 -3.61 1.85 -10.41
C LEU A 46 -5.09 1.46 -10.58
N PRO A 47 -5.43 0.28 -11.12
CA PRO A 47 -6.83 -0.09 -11.25
C PRO A 47 -7.52 -0.36 -9.92
N GLU A 48 -6.83 -0.93 -8.94
CA GLU A 48 -7.45 -1.23 -7.64
C GLU A 48 -7.84 0.03 -6.87
N VAL A 49 -7.03 1.07 -6.94
CA VAL A 49 -7.25 2.32 -6.20
C VAL A 49 -8.13 3.30 -6.96
N LEU A 50 -7.98 3.40 -8.28
CA LEU A 50 -8.59 4.47 -9.09
C LEU A 50 -9.89 4.07 -9.78
N THR A 51 -10.15 2.80 -10.03
CA THR A 51 -11.33 2.39 -10.82
C THR A 51 -12.63 2.86 -10.19
N LYS A 52 -12.82 2.67 -8.89
CA LYS A 52 -14.04 3.05 -8.19
C LYS A 52 -14.30 4.56 -8.19
N PRO A 53 -13.35 5.42 -7.77
CA PRO A 53 -13.59 6.86 -7.79
C PRO A 53 -13.73 7.43 -9.21
N VAL A 54 -13.02 6.89 -10.19
CA VAL A 54 -13.17 7.31 -11.59
C VAL A 54 -14.57 6.95 -12.12
N ARG A 55 -15.03 5.74 -11.85
CA ARG A 55 -16.38 5.31 -12.23
C ARG A 55 -17.47 6.17 -11.60
N ALA A 56 -17.28 6.58 -10.35
CA ALA A 56 -18.22 7.43 -9.61
C ALA A 56 -18.08 8.92 -9.95
N ALA A 57 -17.16 9.31 -10.83
CA ALA A 57 -16.82 10.70 -11.13
C ALA A 57 -16.48 11.51 -9.87
N ALA A 58 -15.85 10.85 -8.88
CA ALA A 58 -15.38 11.46 -7.65
C ALA A 58 -14.01 12.11 -7.88
N ASP A 59 -14.00 13.30 -8.49
CA ASP A 59 -12.79 13.92 -9.01
C ASP A 59 -11.79 14.29 -7.90
N GLU A 60 -12.25 14.80 -6.77
CA GLU A 60 -11.36 15.14 -5.65
C GLU A 60 -10.66 13.90 -5.09
N GLU A 61 -11.39 12.81 -4.93
CA GLU A 61 -10.85 11.54 -4.46
C GLU A 61 -9.86 10.96 -5.48
N SER A 62 -10.20 10.99 -6.77
CA SER A 62 -9.33 10.52 -7.85
C SER A 62 -8.02 11.29 -7.90
N VAL A 63 -8.07 12.61 -7.76
CA VAL A 63 -6.87 13.47 -7.75
C VAL A 63 -6.01 13.18 -6.52
N ALA A 64 -6.61 13.06 -5.35
CA ALA A 64 -5.88 12.76 -4.10
C ALA A 64 -5.17 11.40 -4.18
N LEU A 65 -5.86 10.37 -4.66
CA LEU A 65 -5.30 9.03 -4.81
C LEU A 65 -4.20 8.99 -5.88
N ALA A 66 -4.41 9.64 -7.03
CA ALA A 66 -3.40 9.73 -8.07
C ALA A 66 -2.14 10.44 -7.58
N ALA A 67 -2.28 11.47 -6.76
CA ALA A 67 -1.16 12.18 -6.16
C ALA A 67 -0.33 11.29 -5.22
N LEU A 68 -0.98 10.44 -4.42
CA LEU A 68 -0.28 9.47 -3.57
C LEU A 68 0.42 8.39 -4.40
N LEU A 69 -0.26 7.85 -5.41
CA LEU A 69 0.35 6.86 -6.30
C LEU A 69 1.58 7.40 -7.02
N ALA A 70 1.56 8.68 -7.38
CA ALA A 70 2.71 9.34 -8.03
C ALA A 70 3.95 9.44 -7.14
N ARG A 71 3.80 9.23 -5.83
CA ARG A 71 4.93 9.22 -4.88
C ARG A 71 5.64 7.88 -4.81
N LEU A 72 5.07 6.86 -5.42
CA LEU A 72 5.60 5.49 -5.39
C LEU A 72 6.27 5.15 -6.71
N ASP A 73 7.28 4.28 -6.62
CA ASP A 73 7.79 3.56 -7.78
C ASP A 73 6.85 2.37 -8.02
N LEU A 74 6.04 2.47 -9.08
CA LEU A 74 5.09 1.41 -9.45
C LEU A 74 5.77 0.43 -10.39
N LEU A 75 5.94 -0.80 -9.92
CA LEU A 75 6.68 -1.83 -10.60
C LEU A 75 5.75 -2.70 -11.47
N PRO A 76 6.19 -3.07 -12.67
CA PRO A 76 5.42 -3.96 -13.52
C PRO A 76 5.33 -5.36 -12.93
N VAL A 77 4.26 -6.08 -13.28
CA VAL A 77 4.13 -7.50 -12.97
C VAL A 77 4.78 -8.28 -14.10
N ASP A 78 6.07 -8.56 -13.96
CA ASP A 78 6.80 -9.37 -14.93
C ASP A 78 6.57 -10.88 -14.69
N PRO A 79 7.00 -11.75 -15.61
CA PRO A 79 6.81 -13.20 -15.45
C PRO A 79 7.42 -13.76 -14.16
N ALA A 80 8.56 -13.25 -13.72
CA ALA A 80 9.21 -13.72 -12.50
C ALA A 80 8.38 -13.35 -11.26
N THR A 81 7.85 -12.12 -11.20
CA THR A 81 6.97 -11.68 -10.13
C THR A 81 5.66 -12.48 -10.12
N ALA A 82 5.10 -12.74 -11.28
CA ALA A 82 3.89 -13.56 -11.40
C ALA A 82 4.11 -15.01 -10.90
N ARG A 83 5.25 -15.61 -11.21
CA ARG A 83 5.61 -16.94 -10.68
C ARG A 83 5.80 -16.93 -9.17
N LEU A 84 6.46 -15.92 -8.62
CA LEU A 84 6.60 -15.76 -7.18
C LEU A 84 5.23 -15.60 -6.50
N ALA A 85 4.31 -14.89 -7.13
CA ALA A 85 2.93 -14.74 -6.63
C ALA A 85 2.20 -16.09 -6.54
N VAL A 86 2.46 -17.03 -7.46
CA VAL A 86 1.92 -18.40 -7.36
C VAL A 86 2.41 -19.08 -6.09
N VAL A 87 3.70 -19.00 -5.81
CA VAL A 87 4.30 -19.65 -4.63
C VAL A 87 3.76 -19.03 -3.34
N LEU A 88 3.73 -17.70 -3.24
CA LEU A 88 3.25 -16.99 -2.05
C LEU A 88 1.74 -17.18 -1.86
N GLY A 89 0.98 -17.13 -2.95
CA GLY A 89 -0.46 -17.38 -2.91
C GLY A 89 -0.80 -18.77 -2.43
N ALA A 90 -0.08 -19.78 -2.90
CA ALA A 90 -0.26 -21.17 -2.48
C ALA A 90 0.16 -21.40 -1.02
N THR A 91 1.25 -20.76 -0.61
CA THR A 91 1.79 -20.91 0.76
C THR A 91 0.89 -20.26 1.82
N TYR A 92 0.37 -19.08 1.52
CA TYR A 92 -0.39 -18.27 2.49
C TYR A 92 -1.89 -18.18 2.21
N GLY A 93 -2.38 -18.86 1.19
CA GLY A 93 -3.80 -18.84 0.84
C GLY A 93 -4.29 -17.48 0.35
N LEU A 94 -3.46 -16.74 -0.38
CA LEU A 94 -3.79 -15.40 -0.87
C LEU A 94 -4.55 -15.45 -2.19
N ARG A 95 -5.43 -14.47 -2.40
CA ARG A 95 -6.03 -14.21 -3.70
C ARG A 95 -4.97 -13.71 -4.67
N ALA A 96 -5.23 -13.83 -5.97
CA ALA A 96 -4.26 -13.50 -7.00
C ALA A 96 -3.69 -12.07 -6.89
N ALA A 97 -4.54 -11.07 -6.74
CA ALA A 97 -4.09 -9.68 -6.63
C ALA A 97 -3.25 -9.45 -5.36
N ASP A 98 -3.68 -9.99 -4.23
CA ASP A 98 -2.95 -9.90 -2.96
C ASP A 98 -1.57 -10.57 -3.06
N ALA A 99 -1.53 -11.75 -3.68
CA ALA A 99 -0.27 -12.46 -3.91
C ALA A 99 0.69 -11.67 -4.81
N VAL A 100 0.17 -10.97 -5.82
CA VAL A 100 0.98 -10.12 -6.69
C VAL A 100 1.54 -8.91 -5.94
N HIS A 101 0.75 -8.26 -5.09
CA HIS A 101 1.26 -7.15 -4.26
C HIS A 101 2.38 -7.62 -3.34
N LEU A 102 2.19 -8.74 -2.67
CA LEU A 102 3.22 -9.30 -1.79
C LEU A 102 4.47 -9.70 -2.58
N ALA A 103 4.30 -10.38 -3.72
CA ALA A 103 5.41 -10.80 -4.56
C ALA A 103 6.21 -9.62 -5.09
N THR A 104 5.56 -8.52 -5.45
CA THR A 104 6.23 -7.30 -5.89
C THR A 104 7.11 -6.73 -4.77
N ALA A 105 6.59 -6.67 -3.55
CA ALA A 105 7.33 -6.18 -2.38
C ALA A 105 8.54 -7.06 -2.07
N VAL A 106 8.37 -8.38 -2.11
CA VAL A 106 9.44 -9.35 -1.84
C VAL A 106 10.51 -9.29 -2.94
N ALA A 107 10.10 -9.27 -4.20
CA ALA A 107 11.02 -9.29 -5.34
C ALA A 107 11.92 -8.06 -5.41
N VAL A 108 11.42 -6.89 -5.03
CA VAL A 108 12.19 -5.65 -5.03
C VAL A 108 13.05 -5.49 -3.77
N GLY A 109 12.87 -6.36 -2.77
CA GLY A 109 13.60 -6.28 -1.52
C GLY A 109 13.13 -5.16 -0.60
N ALA A 110 11.84 -4.83 -0.62
CA ALA A 110 11.28 -3.84 0.30
C ALA A 110 11.47 -4.29 1.75
N ASP A 111 11.61 -3.33 2.66
CA ASP A 111 11.82 -3.62 4.08
C ASP A 111 10.54 -4.06 4.78
N ARG A 112 9.40 -3.45 4.41
CA ARG A 112 8.10 -3.73 5.01
C ARG A 112 7.00 -3.72 3.95
N PHE A 113 5.96 -4.50 4.18
CA PHE A 113 4.72 -4.45 3.44
C PHE A 113 3.61 -3.89 4.34
N VAL A 114 3.08 -2.72 4.00
CA VAL A 114 2.08 -2.00 4.79
C VAL A 114 0.70 -2.32 4.24
N THR A 115 -0.12 -2.98 5.03
CA THR A 115 -1.48 -3.41 4.67
C THR A 115 -2.39 -3.41 5.89
N ASN A 116 -3.67 -3.09 5.72
CA ASN A 116 -4.66 -3.24 6.80
C ASN A 116 -5.38 -4.59 6.78
N ASN A 117 -5.12 -5.43 5.78
CA ASN A 117 -5.74 -6.75 5.65
C ASN A 117 -5.03 -7.77 6.56
N SER A 118 -5.33 -7.72 7.86
CA SER A 118 -4.68 -8.57 8.87
C SER A 118 -5.18 -10.02 8.84
N SER A 119 -6.31 -10.30 8.18
CA SER A 119 -6.81 -11.67 8.04
C SER A 119 -6.03 -12.48 7.00
N ASP A 120 -5.57 -11.84 5.92
CA ASP A 120 -4.83 -12.50 4.86
C ASP A 120 -3.31 -12.31 5.01
N PHE A 121 -2.86 -11.13 5.41
CA PHE A 121 -1.44 -10.83 5.62
C PHE A 121 -1.10 -10.87 7.12
N THR A 122 -0.73 -12.06 7.58
CA THR A 122 -0.46 -12.33 9.00
C THR A 122 1.05 -12.35 9.29
N SER A 123 1.39 -12.47 10.57
CA SER A 123 2.78 -12.65 11.03
C SER A 123 3.41 -13.99 10.59
N ASP A 124 2.63 -14.90 10.02
CA ASP A 124 3.15 -16.14 9.45
C ASP A 124 3.99 -15.92 8.19
N ILE A 125 3.81 -14.78 7.52
CA ILE A 125 4.62 -14.40 6.36
C ILE A 125 6.03 -14.08 6.83
N VAL A 126 7.01 -14.80 6.32
CA VAL A 126 8.41 -14.71 6.77
C VAL A 126 9.34 -14.00 5.76
N GLU A 127 8.90 -13.84 4.51
CA GLU A 127 9.71 -13.26 3.43
C GLU A 127 9.89 -11.74 3.56
N ILE A 128 8.99 -11.09 4.31
CA ILE A 128 8.99 -9.63 4.51
C ILE A 128 8.25 -9.32 5.82
N ASP A 129 8.64 -8.23 6.46
CA ASP A 129 7.89 -7.73 7.61
C ASP A 129 6.55 -7.14 7.16
N VAL A 130 5.44 -7.66 7.70
CA VAL A 130 4.10 -7.13 7.47
C VAL A 130 3.75 -6.18 8.61
N VAL A 131 3.33 -4.97 8.27
CA VAL A 131 2.95 -3.93 9.23
C VAL A 131 1.52 -3.49 8.97
N HIS A 132 0.71 -3.47 10.02
CA HIS A 132 -0.66 -2.94 9.97
C HIS A 132 -0.68 -1.50 10.49
N PRO A 133 -1.51 -0.62 9.92
CA PRO A 133 -1.54 0.80 10.30
C PRO A 133 -1.74 1.05 11.80
N ALA A 134 -2.50 0.19 12.48
CA ALA A 134 -2.72 0.33 13.92
C ALA A 134 -1.44 0.18 14.76
N ALA A 135 -0.40 -0.47 14.22
CA ALA A 135 0.90 -0.62 14.87
C ALA A 135 1.87 0.53 14.57
N LEU A 136 1.51 1.43 13.63
CA LEU A 136 2.32 2.60 13.32
C LEU A 136 2.08 3.70 14.36
N PRO A 137 3.07 4.60 14.57
CA PRO A 137 2.88 5.76 15.44
C PRO A 137 1.72 6.62 14.99
N ASP A 138 0.96 7.15 15.95
CA ASP A 138 -0.07 8.16 15.69
C ASP A 138 0.59 9.54 15.74
N PRO A 139 0.67 10.27 14.61
CA PRO A 139 1.33 11.58 14.58
C PRO A 139 0.53 12.69 15.29
N ASP A 140 -0.76 12.45 15.52
CA ASP A 140 -1.67 13.38 16.18
C ASP A 140 -2.52 12.60 17.20
N PRO A 141 -1.89 12.09 18.29
CA PRO A 141 -2.63 11.39 19.32
C PRO A 141 -3.60 12.36 20.01
N ASP A 142 -4.81 11.87 20.32
CA ASP A 142 -5.78 12.64 21.08
C ASP A 142 -5.17 13.05 22.42
N PRO A 143 -5.00 14.35 22.72
CA PRO A 143 -4.39 14.80 23.96
C PRO A 143 -5.20 14.44 25.20
N ASP A 144 -6.51 14.14 25.03
CA ASP A 144 -7.42 13.75 26.11
C ASP A 144 -7.69 12.24 26.14
N GLY A 145 -7.07 11.50 25.22
CA GLY A 145 -7.23 10.05 25.05
C GLY A 145 -6.40 9.19 25.97
#